data_77378439a3311825eabd582a0f76cbd1
#
_entry.id   77378439a3311825eabd582a0f76cbd1
#
_cell.length_a   1.000
_cell.length_b   1.000
_cell.length_c   1.000
_cell.angle_alpha   90.00
_cell.angle_beta   90.00
_cell.angle_gamma   90.00
#
_symmetry.space_group_name_H-M   'P 1'
#
loop_
_entity.id
_entity.type
_entity.pdbx_description
1 polymer ?
#
loop_
_entity_poly.entity_id
_entity_poly.type
_entity_poly.pdbx_seq_one_letter_code
_entity_poly.pdbx_strand_id
1 'polypeptide(L)'
;MCSPGDFGALAALPSDAMARLPRYALADGRYFHVFARGVDHLAIFRDDDDRLAFLGLLVRVIGLDAWRTHAFCLMDTHVHLVVEAPLTRISKGMQRLLGTYAQRFNQRHGRVGHLFGDRFGARVIDSESYLGDVVEYVLLNPVRAGMTDSAADWPWSAARFSLR
;
A
#
# COMPACT_ATOMS: atom_id res chain seq x y z
N MET A 1 -26.56 12.22 7.17
CA MET A 1 -26.92 10.84 6.80
C MET A 1 -26.38 10.60 5.41
N CYS A 2 -25.19 10.01 5.29
CA CYS A 2 -24.63 9.56 3.99
C CYS A 2 -25.22 8.18 3.69
N SER A 3 -25.74 8.04 2.50
CA SER A 3 -26.34 6.78 2.02
C SER A 3 -25.27 5.69 1.82
N PRO A 4 -25.59 4.39 2.07
CA PRO A 4 -24.66 3.27 1.95
C PRO A 4 -24.25 2.92 0.51
N GLY A 5 -24.60 3.74 -0.49
CA GLY A 5 -24.47 3.43 -1.91
C GLY A 5 -23.11 3.71 -2.57
N ASP A 6 -22.26 4.55 -1.99
CA ASP A 6 -21.04 5.00 -2.67
C ASP A 6 -19.80 4.08 -2.50
N PHE A 7 -19.90 3.11 -1.60
CA PHE A 7 -18.80 2.15 -1.41
C PHE A 7 -18.67 1.09 -2.52
N GLY A 8 -19.69 0.93 -3.36
CA GLY A 8 -19.69 0.00 -4.48
C GLY A 8 -18.69 0.34 -5.60
N ALA A 9 -18.37 1.61 -5.77
CA ALA A 9 -17.51 2.05 -6.87
C ALA A 9 -16.01 1.72 -6.65
N LEU A 10 -15.54 1.64 -5.40
CA LEU A 10 -14.17 1.24 -5.11
C LEU A 10 -13.99 -0.28 -5.16
N ALA A 11 -15.04 -1.06 -4.85
CA ALA A 11 -14.98 -2.52 -4.85
C ALA A 11 -15.19 -3.14 -6.25
N ALA A 12 -15.75 -2.38 -7.20
CA ALA A 12 -16.17 -2.87 -8.51
C ALA A 12 -15.19 -2.56 -9.66
N LEU A 13 -14.03 -1.97 -9.39
CA LEU A 13 -13.03 -1.81 -10.44
C LEU A 13 -12.32 -3.14 -10.65
N PRO A 14 -12.45 -3.78 -11.83
CA PRO A 14 -11.75 -5.01 -12.14
C PRO A 14 -10.25 -4.78 -11.96
N SER A 15 -9.56 -5.81 -11.47
CA SER A 15 -8.12 -5.81 -11.24
C SER A 15 -7.31 -5.40 -12.50
N ASP A 16 -7.90 -5.56 -13.67
CA ASP A 16 -7.34 -5.23 -14.97
C ASP A 16 -7.55 -3.76 -15.40
N ALA A 17 -8.51 -3.04 -14.78
CA ALA A 17 -8.69 -1.60 -15.00
C ALA A 17 -7.63 -0.74 -14.28
N MET A 18 -6.65 -1.37 -13.65
CA MET A 18 -5.42 -0.77 -13.11
C MET A 18 -4.45 -0.36 -14.23
N ALA A 19 -5.01 -0.03 -15.42
CA ALA A 19 -4.24 0.52 -16.51
C ALA A 19 -3.33 1.62 -15.99
N ARG A 20 -2.05 1.42 -16.18
CA ARG A 20 -0.95 2.32 -15.84
C ARG A 20 -1.27 3.73 -16.31
N LEU A 21 -1.85 4.55 -15.43
CA LEU A 21 -1.95 5.97 -15.74
C LEU A 21 -0.53 6.48 -16.01
N PRO A 22 -0.32 7.16 -17.13
CA PRO A 22 0.97 7.75 -17.42
C PRO A 22 1.37 8.67 -16.25
N ARG A 23 2.64 8.61 -15.84
CA ARG A 23 3.13 9.37 -14.68
C ARG A 23 2.85 10.87 -14.74
N TYR A 24 2.71 11.45 -15.93
CA TYR A 24 2.36 12.85 -16.09
C TYR A 24 0.92 13.17 -15.65
N ALA A 25 -0.01 12.22 -15.72
CA ALA A 25 -1.39 12.39 -15.25
C ALA A 25 -1.50 12.40 -13.71
N LEU A 26 -0.42 12.05 -13.01
CA LEU A 26 -0.33 12.03 -11.55
C LEU A 26 0.53 13.18 -11.00
N ALA A 27 1.03 14.07 -11.85
CA ALA A 27 2.06 15.04 -11.48
C ALA A 27 1.60 16.07 -10.45
N ASP A 28 0.31 16.41 -10.43
CA ASP A 28 -0.27 17.45 -9.59
C ASP A 28 -0.87 16.91 -8.28
N GLY A 29 -0.83 15.60 -8.07
CA GLY A 29 -1.35 14.99 -6.85
C GLY A 29 -0.43 15.24 -5.67
N ARG A 30 -1.03 15.43 -4.48
CA ARG A 30 -0.34 15.53 -3.20
C ARG A 30 -0.45 14.26 -2.39
N TYR A 31 -1.62 13.64 -2.41
CA TYR A 31 -1.93 12.40 -1.70
C TYR A 31 -2.07 11.25 -2.67
N PHE A 32 -1.49 10.11 -2.33
CA PHE A 32 -1.52 8.93 -3.18
C PHE A 32 -1.84 7.67 -2.38
N HIS A 33 -2.74 6.86 -2.92
CA HIS A 33 -2.86 5.46 -2.55
C HIS A 33 -1.86 4.66 -3.38
N VAL A 34 -0.84 4.12 -2.73
CA VAL A 34 0.25 3.36 -3.35
C VAL A 34 0.13 1.90 -2.94
N PHE A 35 0.36 0.99 -3.88
CA PHE A 35 0.27 -0.44 -3.60
C PHE A 35 1.26 -1.24 -4.44
N ALA A 36 1.67 -2.40 -3.91
CA ALA A 36 2.51 -3.36 -4.61
C ALA A 36 2.05 -4.77 -4.27
N ARG A 37 2.12 -5.68 -5.24
CA ARG A 37 1.64 -7.06 -5.12
C ARG A 37 2.72 -8.05 -5.53
N GLY A 38 2.76 -9.20 -4.87
CA GLY A 38 3.61 -10.32 -5.22
C GLY A 38 3.30 -10.86 -6.63
N VAL A 39 4.33 -11.31 -7.33
CA VAL A 39 4.18 -11.99 -8.62
C VAL A 39 3.26 -13.20 -8.45
N ASP A 40 2.34 -13.43 -9.39
CA ASP A 40 1.38 -14.53 -9.36
C ASP A 40 0.67 -14.70 -8.02
N HIS A 41 0.34 -13.58 -7.35
CA HIS A 41 -0.24 -13.54 -6.02
C HIS A 41 0.59 -14.24 -4.93
N LEU A 42 1.88 -14.38 -5.13
CA LEU A 42 2.80 -14.95 -4.16
C LEU A 42 2.74 -14.17 -2.84
N ALA A 43 2.84 -14.90 -1.73
CA ALA A 43 3.03 -14.29 -0.43
C ALA A 43 4.36 -13.52 -0.39
N ILE A 44 4.27 -12.22 -0.11
CA ILE A 44 5.43 -11.34 0.08
C ILE A 44 5.80 -11.21 1.56
N PHE A 45 4.97 -11.70 2.45
CA PHE A 45 5.23 -11.87 3.88
C PHE A 45 4.85 -13.29 4.25
N ARG A 46 5.81 -14.08 4.75
CA ARG A 46 5.60 -15.46 5.20
C ARG A 46 5.41 -15.56 6.70
N ASP A 47 5.95 -14.57 7.41
CA ASP A 47 5.92 -14.47 8.87
C ASP A 47 6.07 -13.01 9.34
N ASP A 48 6.07 -12.84 10.65
CA ASP A 48 6.14 -11.51 11.27
C ASP A 48 7.52 -10.86 11.11
N ASP A 49 8.60 -11.64 11.00
CA ASP A 49 9.93 -11.09 10.75
C ASP A 49 10.03 -10.43 9.36
N ASP A 50 9.34 -10.98 8.37
CA ASP A 50 9.24 -10.36 7.05
C ASP A 50 8.51 -9.02 7.12
N ARG A 51 7.40 -8.96 7.86
CA ARG A 51 6.63 -7.72 8.05
C ARG A 51 7.42 -6.68 8.84
N LEU A 52 8.10 -7.08 9.90
CA LEU A 52 8.97 -6.20 10.68
C LEU A 52 10.13 -5.66 9.82
N ALA A 53 10.72 -6.52 8.98
CA ALA A 53 11.76 -6.10 8.06
C ALA A 53 11.27 -5.06 7.05
N PHE A 54 10.07 -5.26 6.51
CA PHE A 54 9.44 -4.30 5.59
C PHE A 54 9.16 -2.96 6.30
N LEU A 55 8.58 -2.99 7.50
CA LEU A 55 8.31 -1.78 8.29
C LEU A 55 9.59 -1.01 8.62
N GLY A 56 10.67 -1.70 8.97
CA GLY A 56 11.96 -1.07 9.21
C GLY A 56 12.51 -0.34 7.96
N LEU A 57 12.36 -0.96 6.78
CA LEU A 57 12.71 -0.31 5.52
C LEU A 57 11.78 0.85 5.18
N LEU A 58 10.48 0.72 5.43
CA LEU A 58 9.49 1.78 5.21
C LEU A 58 9.83 3.02 6.05
N VAL A 59 10.14 2.86 7.34
CA VAL A 59 10.54 3.96 8.22
C VAL A 59 11.79 4.68 7.67
N ARG A 60 12.78 3.95 7.18
CA ARG A 60 13.97 4.54 6.56
C ARG A 60 13.62 5.35 5.31
N VAL A 61 12.76 4.83 4.45
CA VAL A 61 12.33 5.51 3.21
C VAL A 61 11.53 6.76 3.52
N ILE A 62 10.63 6.71 4.51
CA ILE A 62 9.87 7.87 4.99
C ILE A 62 10.82 9.02 5.35
N GLY A 63 11.89 8.74 6.11
CA GLY A 63 12.87 9.74 6.50
C GLY A 63 13.71 10.26 5.32
N LEU A 64 14.19 9.37 4.44
CA LEU A 64 15.08 9.71 3.33
C LEU A 64 14.37 10.46 2.19
N ASP A 65 13.13 10.08 1.88
CA ASP A 65 12.36 10.64 0.76
C ASP A 65 11.32 11.66 1.23
N ALA A 66 11.33 12.01 2.52
CA ALA A 66 10.45 12.97 3.17
C ALA A 66 8.96 12.71 2.87
N TRP A 67 8.53 11.46 3.06
CA TRP A 67 7.13 11.08 2.95
C TRP A 67 6.38 11.41 4.25
N ARG A 68 5.13 11.76 4.12
CA ARG A 68 4.17 11.72 5.20
C ARG A 68 3.23 10.55 4.96
N THR A 69 3.33 9.51 5.77
CA THR A 69 2.45 8.33 5.66
C THR A 69 1.22 8.54 6.52
N HIS A 70 0.04 8.42 5.91
CA HIS A 70 -1.26 8.57 6.58
C HIS A 70 -1.81 7.22 7.03
N ALA A 71 -1.62 6.17 6.24
CA ALA A 71 -1.99 4.81 6.60
C ALA A 71 -1.12 3.79 5.86
N PHE A 72 -1.05 2.58 6.41
CA PHE A 72 -0.54 1.40 5.73
C PHE A 72 -1.31 0.15 6.13
N CYS A 73 -1.27 -0.86 5.27
CA CYS A 73 -1.74 -2.21 5.55
C CYS A 73 -0.86 -3.21 4.82
N LEU A 74 -0.26 -4.14 5.58
CA LEU A 74 0.54 -5.23 5.05
C LEU A 74 -0.31 -6.49 5.02
N MET A 75 -0.75 -6.88 3.82
CA MET A 75 -1.46 -8.12 3.56
C MET A 75 -0.46 -9.20 3.16
N ASP A 76 -0.81 -10.49 3.24
CA ASP A 76 0.13 -11.56 2.93
C ASP A 76 0.75 -11.45 1.54
N THR A 77 -0.04 -11.06 0.54
CA THR A 77 0.36 -11.03 -0.88
C THR A 77 0.60 -9.63 -1.44
N HIS A 78 0.29 -8.59 -0.70
CA HIS A 78 0.38 -7.21 -1.18
C HIS A 78 0.43 -6.21 -0.03
N VAL A 79 0.79 -4.97 -0.36
CA VAL A 79 0.87 -3.86 0.60
C VAL A 79 0.11 -2.66 0.05
N HIS A 80 -0.57 -1.94 0.95
CA HIS A 80 -1.20 -0.66 0.70
C HIS A 80 -0.57 0.42 1.57
N LEU A 81 -0.30 1.58 0.97
CA LEU A 81 0.21 2.77 1.64
C LEU A 81 -0.63 3.99 1.21
N VAL A 82 -0.94 4.86 2.15
CA VAL A 82 -1.48 6.20 1.85
C VAL A 82 -0.40 7.22 2.19
N VAL A 83 0.11 7.90 1.16
CA VAL A 83 1.32 8.72 1.25
C VAL A 83 1.06 10.13 0.71
N GLU A 84 1.58 11.12 1.43
CA GLU A 84 1.65 12.51 0.99
C GLU A 84 3.11 12.84 0.66
N ALA A 85 3.39 13.04 -0.61
CA ALA A 85 4.69 13.50 -1.15
C ALA A 85 4.57 13.75 -2.65
N PRO A 86 5.49 14.49 -3.28
CA PRO A 86 5.59 14.54 -4.74
C PRO A 86 5.82 13.14 -5.33
N LEU A 87 5.15 12.83 -6.45
CA LEU A 87 5.22 11.52 -7.10
C LEU A 87 6.65 11.07 -7.42
N THR A 88 7.54 12.02 -7.74
CA THR A 88 8.96 11.74 -7.99
C THR A 88 9.67 11.16 -6.77
N ARG A 89 9.35 11.65 -5.56
CA ARG A 89 9.86 11.13 -4.29
C ARG A 89 9.24 9.77 -3.98
N ILE A 90 7.93 9.62 -4.20
CA ILE A 90 7.24 8.33 -4.05
C ILE A 90 7.89 7.28 -4.96
N SER A 91 8.15 7.61 -6.22
CA SER A 91 8.78 6.70 -7.17
C SER A 91 10.17 6.23 -6.73
N LYS A 92 11.01 7.15 -6.25
CA LYS A 92 12.35 6.81 -5.73
C LYS A 92 12.28 5.95 -4.47
N GLY A 93 11.42 6.35 -3.53
CA GLY A 93 11.25 5.64 -2.28
C GLY A 93 10.68 4.23 -2.48
N MET A 94 9.67 4.07 -3.34
CA MET A 94 9.11 2.75 -3.65
C MET A 94 10.13 1.84 -4.35
N GLN A 95 10.92 2.38 -5.28
CA GLN A 95 12.00 1.61 -5.91
C GLN A 95 12.99 1.09 -4.87
N ARG A 96 13.40 1.95 -3.92
CA ARG A 96 14.32 1.60 -2.83
C ARG A 96 13.69 0.58 -1.89
N LEU A 97 12.46 0.83 -1.44
CA LEU A 97 11.72 -0.03 -0.51
C LEU A 97 11.54 -1.43 -1.09
N LEU A 98 10.90 -1.52 -2.25
CA LEU A 98 10.57 -2.80 -2.85
C LEU A 98 11.81 -3.58 -3.32
N GLY A 99 12.81 -2.88 -3.88
CA GLY A 99 14.06 -3.51 -4.33
C GLY A 99 14.86 -4.09 -3.16
N THR A 100 15.06 -3.30 -2.09
CA THR A 100 15.80 -3.77 -0.90
C THR A 100 15.06 -4.89 -0.19
N TYR A 101 13.73 -4.76 -0.07
CA TYR A 101 12.92 -5.81 0.57
C TYR A 101 12.95 -7.11 -0.24
N ALA A 102 12.78 -7.04 -1.57
CA ALA A 102 12.82 -8.23 -2.43
C ALA A 102 14.16 -8.99 -2.32
N GLN A 103 15.29 -8.28 -2.30
CA GLN A 103 16.61 -8.88 -2.11
C GLN A 103 16.69 -9.59 -0.75
N ARG A 104 16.27 -8.92 0.33
CA ARG A 104 16.28 -9.50 1.69
C ARG A 104 15.38 -10.72 1.79
N PHE A 105 14.15 -10.62 1.27
CA PHE A 105 13.19 -11.73 1.26
C PHE A 105 13.73 -12.94 0.49
N ASN A 106 14.26 -12.72 -0.71
CA ASN A 106 14.82 -13.78 -1.53
C ASN A 106 16.02 -14.45 -0.84
N GLN A 107 16.90 -13.65 -0.24
CA GLN A 107 18.04 -14.19 0.52
C GLN A 107 17.59 -15.01 1.72
N ARG A 108 16.62 -14.52 2.50
CA ARG A 108 16.11 -15.21 3.68
C ARG A 108 15.43 -16.53 3.34
N HIS A 109 14.69 -16.55 2.23
CA HIS A 109 13.84 -17.68 1.85
C HIS A 109 14.42 -18.56 0.73
N GLY A 110 15.68 -18.37 0.36
CA GLY A 110 16.35 -19.15 -0.69
C GLY A 110 15.67 -19.03 -2.05
N ARG A 111 15.06 -17.84 -2.36
CA ARG A 111 14.36 -17.61 -3.63
C ARG A 111 15.23 -16.93 -4.66
N VAL A 112 14.92 -17.19 -5.93
CA VAL A 112 15.48 -16.50 -7.10
C VAL A 112 14.32 -15.89 -7.89
N GLY A 113 14.58 -14.76 -8.57
CA GLY A 113 13.61 -14.09 -9.43
C GLY A 113 12.84 -12.96 -8.73
N HIS A 114 11.88 -12.41 -9.45
CA HIS A 114 11.09 -11.26 -8.97
C HIS A 114 10.17 -11.65 -7.81
N LEU A 115 10.15 -10.82 -6.77
CA LEU A 115 9.18 -10.95 -5.68
C LEU A 115 7.87 -10.23 -6.01
N PHE A 116 7.97 -9.03 -6.58
CA PHE A 116 6.81 -8.23 -7.01
C PHE A 116 6.56 -8.42 -8.50
N GLY A 117 5.29 -8.56 -8.87
CA GLY A 117 4.90 -8.84 -10.26
C GLY A 117 5.14 -7.67 -11.20
N ASP A 118 4.80 -6.48 -10.74
CA ASP A 118 4.95 -5.23 -11.49
C ASP A 118 5.62 -4.15 -10.65
N ARG A 119 5.87 -3.00 -11.30
CA ARG A 119 6.14 -1.76 -10.57
C ARG A 119 4.91 -1.43 -9.70
N PHE A 120 5.13 -0.72 -8.59
CA PHE A 120 4.03 -0.27 -7.74
C PHE A 120 2.96 0.49 -8.55
N GLY A 121 1.70 0.32 -8.15
CA GLY A 121 0.59 1.15 -8.59
C GLY A 121 0.44 2.37 -7.69
N ALA A 122 -0.04 3.48 -8.26
CA ALA A 122 -0.37 4.69 -7.51
C ALA A 122 -1.65 5.31 -8.06
N ARG A 123 -2.54 5.75 -7.16
CA ARG A 123 -3.75 6.51 -7.46
C ARG A 123 -3.71 7.83 -6.72
N VAL A 124 -4.03 8.93 -7.41
CA VAL A 124 -4.17 10.23 -6.78
C VAL A 124 -5.42 10.23 -5.90
N ILE A 125 -5.32 10.89 -4.76
CA ILE A 125 -6.44 11.20 -3.86
C ILE A 125 -6.69 12.69 -4.02
N ASP A 126 -7.83 13.04 -4.62
CA ASP A 126 -8.08 14.37 -5.17
C ASP A 126 -8.48 15.41 -4.10
N SER A 127 -8.89 14.95 -2.92
CA SER A 127 -9.35 15.85 -1.85
C SER A 127 -9.04 15.30 -0.46
N GLU A 128 -8.95 16.20 0.52
CA GLU A 128 -8.79 15.82 1.92
C GLU A 128 -10.01 15.06 2.48
N SER A 129 -11.22 15.35 1.97
CA SER A 129 -12.41 14.59 2.36
C SER A 129 -12.34 13.15 1.88
N TYR A 130 -11.84 12.91 0.67
CA TYR A 130 -11.66 11.56 0.13
C TYR A 130 -10.46 10.83 0.75
N LEU A 131 -9.50 11.55 1.31
CA LEU A 131 -8.38 10.95 2.03
C LEU A 131 -8.85 10.06 3.21
N GLY A 132 -9.86 10.52 3.96
CA GLY A 132 -10.45 9.74 5.05
C GLY A 132 -11.01 8.41 4.58
N ASP A 133 -11.77 8.42 3.49
CA ASP A 133 -12.38 7.22 2.91
C ASP A 133 -11.32 6.21 2.43
N VAL A 134 -10.24 6.71 1.82
CA VAL A 134 -9.14 5.85 1.36
C VAL A 134 -8.36 5.27 2.53
N VAL A 135 -8.14 6.03 3.59
CA VAL A 135 -7.51 5.51 4.83
C VAL A 135 -8.35 4.40 5.43
N GLU A 136 -9.67 4.61 5.57
CA GLU A 136 -10.58 3.58 6.06
C GLU A 136 -10.58 2.34 5.15
N TYR A 137 -10.65 2.55 3.84
CA TYR A 137 -10.53 1.45 2.88
C TYR A 137 -9.26 0.62 3.09
N VAL A 138 -8.12 1.27 3.29
CA VAL A 138 -6.83 0.58 3.49
C VAL A 138 -6.84 -0.22 4.78
N LEU A 139 -7.38 0.32 5.87
CA LEU A 139 -7.47 -0.38 7.16
C LEU A 139 -8.45 -1.55 7.16
N LEU A 140 -9.52 -1.48 6.35
CA LEU A 140 -10.53 -2.53 6.24
C LEU A 140 -10.13 -3.67 5.28
N ASN A 141 -8.97 -3.60 4.61
CA ASN A 141 -8.56 -4.67 3.69
C ASN A 141 -8.52 -6.06 4.34
N PRO A 142 -7.97 -6.25 5.55
CA PRO A 142 -7.94 -7.57 6.20
C PRO A 142 -9.34 -8.10 6.49
N VAL A 143 -10.28 -7.24 6.90
CA VAL A 143 -11.68 -7.62 7.16
C VAL A 143 -12.35 -8.06 5.86
N ARG A 144 -12.18 -7.29 4.78
CA ARG A 144 -12.74 -7.63 3.46
C ARG A 144 -12.15 -8.91 2.88
N ALA A 145 -10.92 -9.23 3.24
CA ALA A 145 -10.27 -10.50 2.86
C ALA A 145 -10.65 -11.68 3.78
N GLY A 146 -11.49 -11.47 4.80
CA GLY A 146 -11.87 -12.49 5.77
C GLY A 146 -10.73 -12.97 6.67
N MET A 147 -9.69 -12.15 6.84
CA MET A 147 -8.52 -12.48 7.67
C MET A 147 -8.74 -12.14 9.15
N THR A 148 -9.59 -11.15 9.43
CA THR A 148 -9.97 -10.70 10.77
C THR A 148 -11.42 -10.22 10.77
N ASP A 149 -12.05 -10.19 11.95
CA ASP A 149 -13.42 -9.67 12.10
C ASP A 149 -13.44 -8.14 12.22
N SER A 150 -12.36 -7.53 12.68
CA SER A 150 -12.21 -6.10 12.87
C SER A 150 -10.84 -5.60 12.36
N ALA A 151 -10.80 -4.36 11.86
CA ALA A 151 -9.54 -3.72 11.45
C ALA A 151 -8.55 -3.60 12.64
N ALA A 152 -9.06 -3.46 13.86
CA ALA A 152 -8.24 -3.38 15.07
C ALA A 152 -7.52 -4.70 15.42
N ASP A 153 -8.03 -5.82 14.93
CA ASP A 153 -7.46 -7.15 15.17
C ASP A 153 -6.30 -7.48 14.21
N TRP A 154 -6.05 -6.63 13.20
CA TRP A 154 -4.95 -6.80 12.27
C TRP A 154 -3.73 -5.97 12.70
N PRO A 155 -2.69 -6.60 13.29
CA PRO A 155 -1.56 -5.85 13.87
C PRO A 155 -0.65 -5.20 12.82
N TRP A 156 -0.82 -5.56 11.55
CA TRP A 156 0.03 -5.11 10.43
C TRP A 156 -0.58 -3.98 9.62
N SER A 157 -1.45 -3.20 10.24
CA SER A 157 -1.99 -1.96 9.71
C SER A 157 -1.97 -0.85 10.75
N ALA A 158 -1.82 0.39 10.29
CA ALA A 158 -1.99 1.55 11.13
C ALA A 158 -2.39 2.77 10.31
N ALA A 159 -3.05 3.73 10.98
CA ALA A 159 -3.31 5.06 10.43
C ALA A 159 -2.84 6.12 11.42
N ARG A 160 -2.47 7.29 10.87
CA ARG A 160 -2.07 8.45 11.67
C ARG A 160 -3.25 9.07 12.44
N PHE A 161 -4.45 8.89 11.92
CA PHE A 161 -5.69 9.30 12.55
C PHE A 161 -6.43 8.04 12.98
N SER A 162 -6.60 7.86 14.29
CA SER A 162 -7.49 6.81 14.81
C SER A 162 -8.88 7.01 14.21
N LEU A 163 -9.44 5.95 13.69
CA LEU A 163 -10.88 5.91 13.37
C LEU A 163 -11.63 6.23 14.66
N ARG A 164 -12.44 7.28 14.65
CA ARG A 164 -13.38 7.59 15.74
C ARG A 164 -14.67 6.81 15.55
#